data_093a1c1bb8ac744968326986c67c6550
#
_entry.id   093a1c1bb8ac744968326986c67c6550
#
_cell.length_a   1.000
_cell.length_b   1.000
_cell.length_c   1.000
_cell.angle_alpha   90.00
_cell.angle_beta   90.00
_cell.angle_gamma   90.00
#
_symmetry.space_group_name_H-M   'P 1'
#
loop_
_entity.id
_entity.type
_entity.pdbx_description
1 polymer ?
#
loop_
_entity_poly.entity_id
_entity_poly.type
_entity_poly.pdbx_seq_one_letter_code
_entity_poly.pdbx_strand_id
1 'polypeptide(L)'
;KLCVRNVYAPTADTAIMCKEVLKDWDPETITYDHQPDVSGVYQDYCRVVKNQYSWKEFDVTSLARKWYLGENHGVQLSAPKSESSFSQLHSSETANQPYFVLEYASLAGLESYLTYDHQSAGLAGTGSVSLVNGNLIFSHADTAMNGNRLPVSVTHYYNSCDSDKDEFGMGYGWRTSLHQTLHKVLYNGEVEFVYTDGDGTEHFFKKNKNDQKKYFDQSELSLTLEVGDANITITDKGDNVMTFPLVSDTPTEDAPETGKALIQKIQDAVGNEVVVTAVADAPLKIASVTDGANRVTTLHYTDGRCDRIQTPWQDAENCVRFDYYDFYNEETLYITHEDGRMSKYEYALANGYHLLVSASAIEKHVDQQPDKKLADVTYEYSNTNAIDGLPHCITHATVTGTKNGTTLTAANVSYT
;
A
#
# COMPACT_ATOMS: atom_id res chain seq x y z
N LYS A 1 2.72 6.49 19.63
CA LYS A 1 3.00 7.31 20.83
C LYS A 1 2.14 6.86 22.00
N LEU A 2 2.68 6.84 23.23
CA LEU A 2 1.90 6.74 24.46
C LEU A 2 1.63 8.15 24.99
N CYS A 3 0.36 8.47 25.25
CA CYS A 3 -0.08 9.77 25.75
C CYS A 3 -0.59 9.61 27.20
N VAL A 4 -0.04 10.37 28.13
CA VAL A 4 -0.46 10.41 29.52
C VAL A 4 -0.59 11.85 30.02
N ARG A 5 -1.48 12.11 30.98
CA ARG A 5 -1.71 13.45 31.52
C ARG A 5 -1.35 13.52 33.01
N ASN A 6 -0.69 14.57 33.44
CA ASN A 6 -0.43 14.77 34.84
C ASN A 6 -1.67 15.28 35.60
N VAL A 7 -1.88 14.77 36.81
CA VAL A 7 -3.05 15.06 37.65
C VAL A 7 -2.98 16.46 38.26
N TYR A 8 -1.80 16.92 38.62
CA TYR A 8 -1.56 18.27 39.13
C TYR A 8 -0.18 18.77 38.71
N ALA A 9 0.00 20.08 38.82
CA ALA A 9 1.26 20.71 38.47
C ALA A 9 2.33 20.40 39.54
N PRO A 10 3.51 19.90 39.14
CA PRO A 10 4.59 19.62 40.09
C PRO A 10 5.15 20.90 40.70
N THR A 11 5.73 20.80 41.87
CA THR A 11 6.36 21.93 42.57
C THR A 11 7.74 22.28 42.02
N ALA A 12 8.37 21.37 41.32
CA ALA A 12 9.63 21.55 40.57
C ALA A 12 9.54 20.82 39.23
N ASP A 13 10.42 21.22 38.31
CA ASP A 13 10.56 20.47 37.06
C ASP A 13 11.06 19.05 37.37
N THR A 14 10.49 18.07 36.68
CA THR A 14 10.88 16.66 36.80
C THR A 14 10.84 15.98 35.43
N ALA A 15 11.44 14.82 35.31
CA ALA A 15 11.35 14.00 34.11
C ALA A 15 10.57 12.71 34.39
N ILE A 16 9.88 12.19 33.38
CA ILE A 16 9.31 10.86 33.39
C ILE A 16 9.99 10.08 32.28
N MET A 17 10.54 8.92 32.62
CA MET A 17 11.16 7.98 31.68
C MET A 17 10.16 6.87 31.37
N CYS A 18 10.05 6.48 30.10
CA CYS A 18 9.29 5.33 29.62
C CYS A 18 10.28 4.19 29.35
N LYS A 19 10.09 3.05 29.98
CA LYS A 19 10.93 1.85 29.84
C LYS A 19 10.11 0.63 29.44
N GLU A 20 10.72 -0.24 28.65
CA GLU A 20 10.14 -1.54 28.31
C GLU A 20 10.08 -2.45 29.54
N VAL A 21 8.96 -3.11 29.75
CA VAL A 21 8.82 -4.22 30.70
C VAL A 21 9.22 -5.50 29.97
N LEU A 22 10.08 -6.32 30.61
CA LEU A 22 10.73 -7.48 29.96
C LEU A 22 10.08 -8.81 30.27
N LYS A 23 9.10 -8.84 31.18
CA LYS A 23 8.42 -10.07 31.61
C LYS A 23 6.96 -9.81 31.91
N ASP A 24 6.16 -10.84 31.82
CA ASP A 24 4.78 -10.82 32.25
C ASP A 24 4.68 -10.45 33.73
N TRP A 25 3.61 -9.76 34.07
CA TRP A 25 3.28 -9.34 35.38
C TRP A 25 1.76 -9.38 35.62
N ASP A 26 1.37 -9.53 36.86
CA ASP A 26 -0.03 -9.62 37.24
C ASP A 26 -0.44 -8.36 38.03
N PRO A 27 -1.45 -7.60 37.54
CA PRO A 27 -1.92 -6.38 38.19
C PRO A 27 -2.50 -6.60 39.59
N GLU A 28 -2.95 -7.82 39.89
CA GLU A 28 -3.51 -8.18 41.22
C GLU A 28 -2.41 -8.42 42.29
N THR A 29 -1.20 -8.77 41.84
CA THR A 29 -0.11 -9.18 42.75
C THR A 29 1.10 -8.28 42.76
N ILE A 30 1.19 -7.32 41.80
CA ILE A 30 2.32 -6.41 41.70
C ILE A 30 2.39 -5.45 42.89
N THR A 31 3.59 -5.30 43.44
CA THR A 31 3.89 -4.33 44.51
C THR A 31 5.13 -3.53 44.19
N TYR A 32 5.38 -2.47 44.98
CA TYR A 32 6.60 -1.66 44.80
C TYR A 32 7.89 -2.50 44.94
N ASP A 33 7.90 -3.47 45.85
CA ASP A 33 9.07 -4.33 46.10
C ASP A 33 9.17 -5.52 45.14
N HIS A 34 8.08 -5.80 44.38
CA HIS A 34 8.00 -6.91 43.43
C HIS A 34 7.56 -6.40 42.07
N GLN A 35 8.36 -5.47 41.50
CA GLN A 35 8.15 -4.96 40.17
C GLN A 35 8.73 -5.92 39.13
N PRO A 36 8.16 -6.00 37.91
CA PRO A 36 8.75 -6.77 36.82
C PRO A 36 10.09 -6.16 36.40
N ASP A 37 10.94 -6.99 35.83
CA ASP A 37 12.19 -6.53 35.25
C ASP A 37 11.91 -5.56 34.11
N VAL A 38 12.68 -4.47 34.04
CA VAL A 38 12.58 -3.45 33.00
C VAL A 38 13.92 -3.27 32.27
N SER A 39 13.86 -2.77 31.04
CA SER A 39 15.05 -2.43 30.28
C SER A 39 15.94 -1.44 31.03
N GLY A 40 17.24 -1.65 30.99
CA GLY A 40 18.23 -0.71 31.51
C GLY A 40 18.27 0.62 30.77
N VAL A 41 17.73 0.66 29.54
CA VAL A 41 17.64 1.84 28.67
C VAL A 41 16.18 2.28 28.61
N TYR A 42 15.94 3.58 28.71
CA TYR A 42 14.61 4.14 28.45
C TYR A 42 14.35 4.26 26.94
N GLN A 43 13.12 4.06 26.53
CA GLN A 43 12.68 4.23 25.14
C GLN A 43 12.56 5.71 24.79
N ASP A 44 11.98 6.47 25.72
CA ASP A 44 11.81 7.92 25.61
C ASP A 44 11.66 8.55 27.00
N TYR A 45 11.76 9.87 27.06
CA TYR A 45 11.51 10.61 28.29
C TYR A 45 10.79 11.94 27.99
N CYS A 46 9.93 12.35 28.92
CA CYS A 46 9.23 13.62 28.86
C CYS A 46 9.56 14.51 30.06
N ARG A 47 9.72 15.81 29.81
CA ARG A 47 9.86 16.80 30.88
C ARG A 47 8.48 17.24 31.39
N VAL A 48 8.26 17.18 32.68
CA VAL A 48 7.08 17.74 33.35
C VAL A 48 7.48 19.05 34.01
N VAL A 49 6.98 20.14 33.45
CA VAL A 49 7.36 21.49 33.87
C VAL A 49 6.55 21.88 35.12
N LYS A 50 7.21 22.54 36.05
CA LYS A 50 6.60 23.10 37.25
C LYS A 50 5.36 23.94 36.93
N ASN A 51 4.32 23.78 37.75
CA ASN A 51 3.05 24.49 37.64
C ASN A 51 2.29 24.32 36.32
N GLN A 52 2.53 23.25 35.58
CA GLN A 52 1.84 22.99 34.33
C GLN A 52 1.07 21.66 34.34
N TYR A 53 -0.16 21.73 33.79
CA TYR A 53 -0.99 20.57 33.48
C TYR A 53 -0.90 20.35 31.97
N SER A 54 -0.44 19.19 31.53
CA SER A 54 -0.39 18.91 30.09
C SER A 54 -0.35 17.41 29.81
N TRP A 55 -0.72 17.07 28.61
CA TRP A 55 -0.44 15.76 28.05
C TRP A 55 1.06 15.60 27.83
N LYS A 56 1.56 14.41 28.09
CA LYS A 56 2.93 13.98 27.84
C LYS A 56 2.88 12.86 26.82
N GLU A 57 3.71 12.95 25.81
CA GLU A 57 3.81 11.99 24.74
C GLU A 57 5.17 11.28 24.82
N PHE A 58 5.15 9.96 24.70
CA PHE A 58 6.37 9.15 24.64
C PHE A 58 6.39 8.44 23.30
N ASP A 59 7.50 8.49 22.59
CA ASP A 59 7.73 7.68 21.41
C ASP A 59 8.00 6.22 21.85
N VAL A 60 7.06 5.34 21.55
CA VAL A 60 7.13 3.91 21.82
C VAL A 60 7.09 3.08 20.53
N THR A 61 7.48 3.66 19.41
CA THR A 61 7.41 3.03 18.08
C THR A 61 8.16 1.69 18.02
N SER A 62 9.36 1.63 18.61
CA SER A 62 10.14 0.39 18.68
C SER A 62 9.44 -0.71 19.52
N LEU A 63 8.76 -0.32 20.62
CA LEU A 63 7.98 -1.24 21.42
C LEU A 63 6.71 -1.68 20.70
N ALA A 64 6.01 -0.76 20.04
CA ALA A 64 4.81 -1.09 19.28
C ALA A 64 5.08 -2.16 18.21
N ARG A 65 6.25 -2.14 17.56
CA ARG A 65 6.67 -3.19 16.63
C ARG A 65 6.85 -4.54 17.31
N LYS A 66 7.47 -4.59 18.49
CA LYS A 66 7.60 -5.83 19.29
C LYS A 66 6.24 -6.34 19.74
N TRP A 67 5.36 -5.45 20.21
CA TRP A 67 4.02 -5.81 20.65
C TRP A 67 3.16 -6.39 19.52
N TYR A 68 3.33 -5.87 18.32
CA TYR A 68 2.69 -6.41 17.12
C TYR A 68 3.13 -7.86 16.83
N LEU A 69 4.38 -8.21 17.17
CA LEU A 69 4.92 -9.57 17.08
C LEU A 69 4.59 -10.47 18.27
N GLY A 70 3.78 -10.00 19.23
CA GLY A 70 3.32 -10.76 20.37
C GLY A 70 4.12 -10.56 21.68
N GLU A 71 5.20 -9.79 21.67
CA GLU A 71 6.05 -9.54 22.85
C GLU A 71 5.57 -8.32 23.65
N ASN A 72 4.33 -8.32 24.12
CA ASN A 72 3.75 -7.19 24.85
C ASN A 72 3.67 -7.45 26.35
N HIS A 73 4.62 -6.92 27.12
CA HIS A 73 4.60 -6.91 28.58
C HIS A 73 4.31 -5.52 29.17
N GLY A 74 4.05 -4.52 28.29
CA GLY A 74 3.75 -3.14 28.67
C GLY A 74 4.96 -2.25 28.86
N VAL A 75 4.73 -1.10 29.53
CA VAL A 75 5.75 -0.10 29.84
C VAL A 75 5.73 0.29 31.32
N GLN A 76 6.89 0.65 31.85
CA GLN A 76 7.02 1.30 33.13
C GLN A 76 7.30 2.80 32.94
N LEU A 77 6.50 3.64 33.58
CA LEU A 77 6.77 5.08 33.71
C LEU A 77 7.41 5.33 35.09
N SER A 78 8.57 5.94 35.09
CA SER A 78 9.35 6.19 36.34
C SER A 78 10.07 7.54 36.30
N ALA A 79 10.25 8.16 37.46
CA ALA A 79 11.12 9.34 37.59
C ALA A 79 12.59 8.90 37.78
N PRO A 80 13.57 9.78 37.41
CA PRO A 80 14.98 9.56 37.70
C PRO A 80 15.19 9.49 39.22
N LYS A 81 16.04 8.59 39.67
CA LYS A 81 16.34 8.42 41.15
C LYS A 81 16.96 9.67 41.82
N SER A 82 17.51 10.59 41.02
CA SER A 82 18.13 11.82 41.49
C SER A 82 17.16 12.97 41.74
N GLU A 83 15.88 12.81 41.38
CA GLU A 83 14.89 13.88 41.51
C GLU A 83 14.16 13.81 42.87
N SER A 84 13.99 14.96 43.50
CA SER A 84 13.28 15.12 44.76
C SER A 84 11.80 15.48 44.59
N SER A 85 11.35 15.63 43.35
CA SER A 85 9.97 15.94 42.98
C SER A 85 9.23 14.68 42.55
N PHE A 86 7.92 14.67 42.73
CA PHE A 86 7.07 13.57 42.26
C PHE A 86 6.04 14.08 41.25
N SER A 87 5.64 13.18 40.35
CA SER A 87 4.58 13.43 39.37
C SER A 87 3.47 12.39 39.58
N GLN A 88 2.22 12.85 39.54
CA GLN A 88 1.05 11.98 39.54
C GLN A 88 0.38 12.03 38.19
N LEU A 89 0.12 10.88 37.63
CA LEU A 89 -0.51 10.73 36.31
C LEU A 89 -1.94 10.21 36.49
N HIS A 90 -2.79 10.56 35.52
CA HIS A 90 -4.12 9.97 35.43
C HIS A 90 -4.01 8.49 35.05
N SER A 91 -4.86 7.67 35.68
CA SER A 91 -5.00 6.23 35.38
C SER A 91 -6.15 5.96 34.42
N SER A 92 -6.30 4.71 34.01
CA SER A 92 -7.42 4.23 33.19
C SER A 92 -8.81 4.48 33.82
N GLU A 93 -8.87 4.67 35.15
CA GLU A 93 -10.12 4.91 35.89
C GLU A 93 -10.56 6.38 35.89
N THR A 94 -9.82 7.27 35.23
CA THR A 94 -10.11 8.71 35.27
C THR A 94 -10.64 9.20 33.92
N ALA A 95 -11.23 10.41 33.91
CA ALA A 95 -11.72 11.05 32.68
C ALA A 95 -10.60 11.40 31.67
N ASN A 96 -9.34 11.44 32.12
CA ASN A 96 -8.18 11.71 31.25
C ASN A 96 -7.29 10.45 31.13
N GLN A 97 -7.90 9.36 30.71
CA GLN A 97 -7.24 8.07 30.57
C GLN A 97 -5.99 8.15 29.69
N PRO A 98 -4.92 7.42 29.99
CA PRO A 98 -3.82 7.19 29.06
C PRO A 98 -4.33 6.53 27.78
N TYR A 99 -3.76 6.90 26.65
CA TYR A 99 -4.11 6.30 25.36
C TYR A 99 -2.88 6.16 24.46
N PHE A 100 -2.98 5.26 23.50
CA PHE A 100 -2.00 5.13 22.44
C PHE A 100 -2.48 5.83 21.17
N VAL A 101 -1.56 6.50 20.52
CA VAL A 101 -1.72 6.96 19.13
C VAL A 101 -0.86 6.05 18.27
N LEU A 102 -1.48 5.30 17.37
CA LEU A 102 -0.80 4.49 16.38
C LEU A 102 -0.93 5.21 15.03
N GLU A 103 0.20 5.55 14.45
CA GLU A 103 0.30 5.96 13.06
C GLU A 103 0.87 4.77 12.29
N TYR A 104 0.18 4.35 11.26
CA TYR A 104 0.67 3.32 10.35
C TYR A 104 0.48 3.80 8.92
N ALA A 105 1.43 3.47 8.06
CA ALA A 105 1.31 3.66 6.63
C ALA A 105 1.11 2.29 5.99
N SER A 106 0.33 2.26 4.90
CA SER A 106 0.27 1.10 4.04
C SER A 106 1.64 0.91 3.38
N LEU A 107 2.16 -0.31 3.39
CA LEU A 107 3.36 -0.72 2.66
C LEU A 107 2.96 -1.65 1.51
N ALA A 108 1.84 -1.34 0.88
CA ALA A 108 1.20 -2.21 -0.10
C ALA A 108 1.84 -2.12 -1.50
N GLY A 109 2.48 -1.00 -1.85
CA GLY A 109 3.09 -0.76 -3.17
C GLY A 109 4.59 -1.10 -3.25
N LEU A 110 5.24 -0.61 -4.32
CA LEU A 110 6.70 -0.72 -4.55
C LEU A 110 7.43 0.49 -3.94
N GLU A 111 7.52 0.51 -2.63
CA GLU A 111 8.21 1.56 -1.89
C GLU A 111 9.71 1.61 -2.21
N SER A 112 10.22 2.73 -2.67
CA SER A 112 11.61 2.88 -3.13
C SER A 112 12.67 2.66 -2.04
N TYR A 113 12.28 2.73 -0.77
CA TYR A 113 13.16 2.52 0.40
C TYR A 113 13.10 1.11 0.96
N LEU A 114 12.21 0.22 0.45
CA LEU A 114 12.13 -1.17 0.85
C LEU A 114 12.96 -2.06 -0.08
N THR A 115 13.27 -3.25 0.40
CA THR A 115 13.98 -4.28 -0.37
C THR A 115 12.99 -5.33 -0.84
N TYR A 116 13.09 -5.67 -2.13
CA TYR A 116 12.27 -6.69 -2.78
C TYR A 116 13.14 -7.80 -3.36
N ASP A 117 12.64 -9.01 -3.29
CA ASP A 117 13.16 -10.13 -4.09
C ASP A 117 12.35 -10.27 -5.37
N HIS A 118 13.03 -10.38 -6.51
CA HIS A 118 12.39 -10.31 -7.82
C HIS A 118 12.45 -11.67 -8.53
N GLN A 119 11.30 -12.13 -9.04
CA GLN A 119 11.15 -13.37 -9.77
C GLN A 119 10.57 -13.10 -11.16
N SER A 120 11.26 -13.53 -12.21
CA SER A 120 10.81 -13.32 -13.60
C SER A 120 10.07 -14.54 -14.14
N ALA A 121 8.85 -14.32 -14.63
CA ALA A 121 8.07 -15.27 -15.41
C ALA A 121 8.17 -15.02 -16.93
N GLY A 122 9.30 -14.43 -17.38
CA GLY A 122 9.50 -14.11 -18.79
C GLY A 122 8.49 -13.08 -19.30
N LEU A 123 7.77 -13.41 -20.39
CA LEU A 123 6.75 -12.52 -20.98
C LEU A 123 5.60 -12.24 -20.01
N ALA A 124 5.27 -13.18 -19.11
CA ALA A 124 4.20 -12.97 -18.14
C ALA A 124 4.51 -11.88 -17.13
N GLY A 125 5.76 -11.45 -17.00
CA GLY A 125 6.14 -10.33 -16.15
C GLY A 125 7.09 -10.69 -15.03
N THR A 126 7.08 -9.86 -13.97
CA THR A 126 7.99 -9.96 -12.84
C THR A 126 7.23 -9.77 -11.52
N GLY A 127 7.39 -10.72 -10.62
CA GLY A 127 6.98 -10.59 -9.23
C GLY A 127 8.04 -9.90 -8.38
N SER A 128 7.60 -9.11 -7.43
CA SER A 128 8.43 -8.40 -6.45
C SER A 128 7.86 -8.69 -5.06
N VAL A 129 8.54 -9.55 -4.31
CA VAL A 129 8.13 -9.89 -2.93
C VAL A 129 8.84 -8.97 -1.96
N SER A 130 8.07 -8.23 -1.16
CA SER A 130 8.61 -7.37 -0.11
C SER A 130 9.24 -8.22 1.00
N LEU A 131 10.51 -7.98 1.32
CA LEU A 131 11.22 -8.67 2.41
C LEU A 131 10.80 -8.16 3.80
N VAL A 132 9.95 -7.14 3.88
CA VAL A 132 9.49 -6.56 5.14
C VAL A 132 8.15 -7.15 5.58
N ASN A 133 7.20 -7.28 4.64
CA ASN A 133 5.82 -7.68 4.95
C ASN A 133 5.30 -8.84 4.08
N GLY A 134 6.12 -9.41 3.20
CA GLY A 134 5.74 -10.52 2.33
C GLY A 134 4.71 -10.18 1.25
N ASN A 135 4.39 -8.90 1.03
CA ASN A 135 3.47 -8.48 -0.03
C ASN A 135 4.06 -8.79 -1.41
N LEU A 136 3.23 -9.32 -2.30
CA LEU A 136 3.57 -9.54 -3.70
C LEU A 136 3.01 -8.43 -4.56
N ILE A 137 3.89 -7.71 -5.25
CA ILE A 137 3.54 -6.89 -6.41
C ILE A 137 3.98 -7.62 -7.66
N PHE A 138 3.05 -7.96 -8.54
CA PHE A 138 3.38 -8.58 -9.83
C PHE A 138 3.13 -7.59 -10.96
N SER A 139 4.12 -7.35 -11.81
CA SER A 139 4.06 -6.37 -12.90
C SER A 139 4.10 -7.06 -14.26
N HIS A 140 3.22 -6.64 -15.16
CA HIS A 140 3.14 -7.09 -16.55
C HIS A 140 3.03 -5.88 -17.48
N ALA A 141 3.88 -5.83 -18.51
CA ALA A 141 3.83 -4.76 -19.52
C ALA A 141 2.84 -5.12 -20.63
N ASP A 142 1.75 -4.38 -20.74
CA ASP A 142 0.71 -4.61 -21.76
C ASP A 142 1.07 -3.99 -23.09
N THR A 143 1.34 -2.69 -23.09
CA THR A 143 1.66 -1.93 -24.30
C THR A 143 2.53 -0.75 -23.97
N ALA A 144 3.33 -0.34 -24.94
CA ALA A 144 4.17 0.84 -24.83
C ALA A 144 4.23 1.57 -26.16
N MET A 145 4.05 2.90 -26.13
CA MET A 145 4.23 3.77 -27.27
C MET A 145 5.56 4.49 -27.18
N ASN A 146 6.26 4.60 -28.30
CA ASN A 146 7.49 5.38 -28.38
C ASN A 146 7.20 6.84 -28.75
N GLY A 147 8.00 7.76 -28.25
CA GLY A 147 7.88 9.18 -28.55
C GLY A 147 8.59 10.06 -27.54
N ASN A 148 8.61 11.36 -27.81
CA ASN A 148 9.27 12.37 -26.97
C ASN A 148 8.28 13.39 -26.35
N ARG A 149 6.98 13.11 -26.41
CA ARG A 149 5.92 13.96 -25.84
C ARG A 149 5.04 13.14 -24.90
N LEU A 150 5.62 12.69 -23.77
CA LEU A 150 4.95 11.82 -22.80
C LEU A 150 4.19 10.65 -23.48
N PRO A 151 4.90 9.71 -24.13
CA PRO A 151 4.25 8.54 -24.72
C PRO A 151 3.65 7.68 -23.62
N VAL A 152 2.45 7.15 -23.88
CA VAL A 152 1.77 6.26 -22.93
C VAL A 152 2.38 4.87 -23.00
N SER A 153 2.72 4.31 -21.83
CA SER A 153 2.91 2.89 -21.62
C SER A 153 1.94 2.40 -20.55
N VAL A 154 1.37 1.22 -20.75
CA VAL A 154 0.46 0.61 -19.79
C VAL A 154 1.12 -0.63 -19.21
N THR A 155 1.31 -0.61 -17.91
CA THR A 155 1.77 -1.74 -17.12
C THR A 155 0.66 -2.14 -16.17
N HIS A 156 0.31 -3.40 -16.12
CA HIS A 156 -0.55 -3.98 -15.09
C HIS A 156 0.26 -4.29 -13.85
N TYR A 157 -0.31 -3.96 -12.69
CA TYR A 157 0.21 -4.32 -11.39
C TYR A 157 -0.84 -5.11 -10.61
N TYR A 158 -0.49 -6.31 -10.19
CA TYR A 158 -1.23 -7.05 -9.18
C TYR A 158 -0.63 -6.77 -7.81
N ASN A 159 -1.49 -6.60 -6.80
CA ASN A 159 -1.09 -6.39 -5.43
C ASN A 159 -1.81 -7.39 -4.51
N SER A 160 -1.07 -8.25 -3.82
CA SER A 160 -1.67 -9.27 -2.95
C SER A 160 -2.41 -8.66 -1.75
N CYS A 161 -2.01 -7.48 -1.26
CA CYS A 161 -2.72 -6.76 -0.20
C CYS A 161 -4.09 -6.22 -0.62
N ASP A 162 -4.30 -5.94 -1.91
CA ASP A 162 -5.54 -5.39 -2.47
C ASP A 162 -6.37 -6.44 -3.23
N SER A 163 -6.01 -7.73 -3.13
CA SER A 163 -6.60 -8.79 -3.95
C SER A 163 -8.00 -9.23 -3.51
N ASP A 164 -8.59 -8.56 -2.53
CA ASP A 164 -10.01 -8.66 -2.14
C ASP A 164 -10.92 -7.74 -2.98
N LYS A 165 -10.38 -6.91 -3.86
CA LYS A 165 -11.11 -5.88 -4.62
C LYS A 165 -10.80 -5.92 -6.11
N ASP A 166 -11.84 -5.67 -6.94
CA ASP A 166 -11.74 -5.34 -8.36
C ASP A 166 -12.31 -3.93 -8.60
N GLU A 167 -11.62 -2.91 -8.09
CA GLU A 167 -12.07 -1.50 -8.16
C GLU A 167 -12.06 -0.93 -9.58
N PHE A 168 -11.13 -1.40 -10.41
CA PHE A 168 -10.81 -0.81 -11.70
C PHE A 168 -11.38 -1.62 -12.88
N GLY A 169 -11.95 -2.79 -12.61
CA GLY A 169 -12.39 -3.73 -13.64
C GLY A 169 -11.22 -4.39 -14.37
N MET A 170 -10.07 -4.54 -13.70
CA MET A 170 -8.87 -5.16 -14.25
C MET A 170 -8.63 -6.58 -13.70
N GLY A 171 -9.56 -7.08 -12.85
CA GLY A 171 -9.44 -8.28 -12.05
C GLY A 171 -9.05 -7.96 -10.60
N TYR A 172 -9.27 -8.92 -9.70
CA TYR A 172 -9.01 -8.76 -8.27
C TYR A 172 -7.52 -8.48 -7.99
N GLY A 173 -7.26 -7.38 -7.29
CA GLY A 173 -5.91 -6.92 -6.97
C GLY A 173 -5.16 -6.27 -8.13
N TRP A 174 -5.74 -6.22 -9.33
CA TRP A 174 -5.10 -5.62 -10.50
C TRP A 174 -5.49 -4.16 -10.72
N ARG A 175 -4.49 -3.39 -11.12
CA ARG A 175 -4.61 -2.02 -11.61
C ARG A 175 -3.61 -1.79 -12.75
N THR A 176 -3.77 -0.73 -13.51
CA THR A 176 -2.72 -0.29 -14.44
C THR A 176 -1.93 0.87 -13.85
N SER A 177 -0.75 1.14 -14.39
CA SER A 177 0.09 2.32 -14.06
C SER A 177 -0.66 3.66 -14.16
N LEU A 178 -1.81 3.68 -14.82
CA LEU A 178 -2.64 4.87 -15.02
C LEU A 178 -3.82 4.96 -14.03
N HIS A 179 -4.11 3.91 -13.26
CA HIS A 179 -5.12 3.92 -12.21
C HIS A 179 -4.57 4.57 -10.93
N GLN A 180 -4.18 5.83 -11.06
CA GLN A 180 -3.72 6.66 -9.95
C GLN A 180 -4.93 7.36 -9.32
N THR A 181 -5.05 7.31 -8.00
CA THR A 181 -6.24 7.80 -7.30
C THR A 181 -5.90 8.73 -6.16
N LEU A 182 -6.83 9.61 -5.82
CA LEU A 182 -6.75 10.52 -4.69
C LEU A 182 -8.04 10.45 -3.85
N HIS A 183 -7.91 10.35 -2.54
CA HIS A 183 -9.05 10.43 -1.61
C HIS A 183 -8.69 11.20 -0.35
N LYS A 184 -9.68 11.52 0.48
CA LYS A 184 -9.49 12.15 1.78
C LYS A 184 -9.64 11.12 2.88
N VAL A 185 -8.87 11.29 3.96
CA VAL A 185 -8.99 10.52 5.19
C VAL A 185 -9.14 11.45 6.38
N LEU A 186 -9.87 11.01 7.40
CA LEU A 186 -9.92 11.69 8.69
C LEU A 186 -8.86 11.08 9.60
N TYR A 187 -7.85 11.85 9.92
CA TYR A 187 -6.77 11.44 10.78
C TYR A 187 -6.61 12.39 11.97
N ASN A 188 -6.75 11.89 13.20
CA ASN A 188 -6.68 12.70 14.44
C ASN A 188 -7.57 13.95 14.44
N GLY A 189 -8.76 13.88 13.81
CA GLY A 189 -9.69 15.00 13.68
C GLY A 189 -9.32 16.02 12.60
N GLU A 190 -8.24 15.80 11.85
CA GLU A 190 -7.85 16.60 10.69
C GLU A 190 -8.10 15.84 9.39
N VAL A 191 -8.49 16.57 8.34
CA VAL A 191 -8.66 15.98 7.00
C VAL A 191 -7.31 16.02 6.29
N GLU A 192 -6.83 14.84 5.92
CA GLU A 192 -5.62 14.62 5.13
C GLU A 192 -5.96 14.01 3.77
N PHE A 193 -4.98 13.95 2.86
CA PHE A 193 -5.14 13.31 1.56
C PHE A 193 -4.25 12.08 1.45
N VAL A 194 -4.74 11.05 0.76
CA VAL A 194 -3.97 9.88 0.34
C VAL A 194 -4.00 9.81 -1.18
N TYR A 195 -2.84 9.86 -1.78
CA TYR A 195 -2.62 9.59 -3.19
C TYR A 195 -2.08 8.18 -3.33
N THR A 196 -2.78 7.35 -4.13
CA THR A 196 -2.31 6.01 -4.48
C THR A 196 -1.81 6.05 -5.92
N ASP A 197 -0.56 5.71 -6.13
CA ASP A 197 0.04 5.70 -7.45
C ASP A 197 -0.28 4.43 -8.27
N GLY A 198 0.36 4.29 -9.45
CA GLY A 198 0.02 3.23 -10.41
C GLY A 198 0.37 1.82 -9.96
N ASP A 199 1.31 1.62 -9.06
CA ASP A 199 1.65 0.30 -8.50
C ASP A 199 0.94 -0.01 -7.17
N GLY A 200 0.18 0.95 -6.65
CA GLY A 200 -0.58 0.83 -5.42
C GLY A 200 0.11 1.42 -4.19
N THR A 201 1.26 2.08 -4.37
CA THR A 201 1.94 2.79 -3.27
C THR A 201 1.10 3.96 -2.79
N GLU A 202 0.90 4.08 -1.49
CA GLU A 202 0.13 5.15 -0.86
C GLU A 202 1.04 6.25 -0.32
N HIS A 203 0.73 7.49 -0.70
CA HIS A 203 1.43 8.69 -0.29
C HIS A 203 0.51 9.56 0.55
N PHE A 204 0.88 9.81 1.79
CA PHE A 204 0.08 10.56 2.76
C PHE A 204 0.48 12.03 2.79
N PHE A 205 -0.51 12.91 2.69
CA PHE A 205 -0.30 14.36 2.64
C PHE A 205 -0.87 15.05 3.87
N LYS A 206 -0.01 15.64 4.67
CA LYS A 206 -0.38 16.49 5.82
C LYS A 206 -0.60 17.92 5.41
N LYS A 207 -1.61 18.54 6.03
CA LYS A 207 -1.97 19.93 5.81
C LYS A 207 -0.85 20.88 6.24
N ASN A 208 -0.57 21.88 5.41
CA ASN A 208 0.33 22.96 5.77
C ASN A 208 -0.34 23.86 6.80
N LYS A 209 0.33 24.12 7.93
CA LYS A 209 -0.19 25.00 9.00
C LYS A 209 -0.32 26.47 8.56
N ASN A 210 0.50 26.89 7.59
CA ASN A 210 0.56 28.28 7.12
C ASN A 210 -0.25 28.54 5.85
N ASP A 211 -0.67 27.47 5.13
CA ASP A 211 -1.45 27.58 3.90
C ASP A 211 -2.47 26.44 3.85
N GLN A 212 -3.74 26.80 4.03
CA GLN A 212 -4.86 25.87 4.13
C GLN A 212 -5.15 25.11 2.82
N LYS A 213 -4.61 25.56 1.69
CA LYS A 213 -4.77 24.91 0.38
C LYS A 213 -3.64 23.95 0.05
N LYS A 214 -2.55 23.96 0.81
CA LYS A 214 -1.34 23.15 0.56
C LYS A 214 -1.17 22.02 1.56
N TYR A 215 -0.70 20.89 1.05
CA TYR A 215 -0.39 19.68 1.80
C TYR A 215 0.97 19.15 1.34
N PHE A 216 1.72 18.56 2.26
CA PHE A 216 3.04 18.01 1.99
C PHE A 216 3.06 16.51 2.23
N ASP A 217 3.70 15.81 1.32
CA ASP A 217 3.97 14.39 1.41
C ASP A 217 4.83 14.05 2.64
N GLN A 218 4.47 12.97 3.32
CA GLN A 218 5.16 12.49 4.51
C GLN A 218 6.22 11.43 4.20
N SER A 219 6.26 10.92 2.96
CA SER A 219 7.17 9.86 2.50
C SER A 219 8.52 10.40 1.99
N GLU A 220 8.82 11.69 2.19
CA GLU A 220 10.05 12.37 1.76
C GLU A 220 10.30 12.41 0.23
N LEU A 221 9.31 12.08 -0.59
CA LEU A 221 9.38 12.18 -2.06
C LEU A 221 9.31 13.63 -2.54
N SER A 222 9.03 14.56 -1.62
CA SER A 222 8.88 16.00 -1.89
C SER A 222 7.76 16.32 -2.89
N LEU A 223 6.67 15.59 -2.81
CA LEU A 223 5.45 15.91 -3.51
C LEU A 223 4.72 17.05 -2.77
N THR A 224 4.14 17.96 -3.51
CA THR A 224 3.30 19.04 -2.97
C THR A 224 1.90 18.92 -3.56
N LEU A 225 0.89 18.79 -2.68
CA LEU A 225 -0.52 18.80 -3.08
C LEU A 225 -1.11 20.18 -2.83
N GLU A 226 -1.83 20.71 -3.83
CA GLU A 226 -2.56 21.97 -3.73
C GLU A 226 -4.04 21.80 -4.14
N VAL A 227 -4.93 22.27 -3.26
CA VAL A 227 -6.38 22.25 -3.50
C VAL A 227 -6.78 23.54 -4.20
N GLY A 228 -7.05 23.47 -5.49
CA GLY A 228 -7.56 24.58 -6.31
C GLY A 228 -9.08 24.75 -6.19
N ASP A 229 -9.62 25.67 -6.98
CA ASP A 229 -11.06 25.93 -7.00
C ASP A 229 -11.85 24.93 -7.87
N ALA A 230 -11.20 24.31 -8.86
CA ALA A 230 -11.81 23.35 -9.80
C ALA A 230 -11.18 21.95 -9.75
N ASN A 231 -9.97 21.81 -9.25
CA ASN A 231 -9.22 20.57 -9.22
C ASN A 231 -8.23 20.55 -8.06
N ILE A 232 -7.59 19.38 -7.86
CA ILE A 232 -6.47 19.18 -6.94
C ILE A 232 -5.26 18.82 -7.80
N THR A 233 -4.10 19.41 -7.48
CA THR A 233 -2.85 19.12 -8.18
C THR A 233 -1.81 18.55 -7.23
N ILE A 234 -1.00 17.61 -7.73
CA ILE A 234 0.20 17.12 -7.06
C ILE A 234 1.38 17.43 -7.97
N THR A 235 2.37 18.14 -7.44
CA THR A 235 3.59 18.53 -8.17
C THR A 235 4.80 17.83 -7.57
N ASP A 236 5.65 17.24 -8.42
CA ASP A 236 6.90 16.61 -8.01
C ASP A 236 8.10 17.57 -8.10
N LYS A 237 9.30 17.08 -7.73
CA LYS A 237 10.56 17.84 -7.83
C LYS A 237 10.98 18.21 -9.24
N GLY A 238 10.45 17.52 -10.25
CA GLY A 238 10.73 17.75 -11.67
C GLY A 238 9.76 18.71 -12.32
N ASP A 239 8.90 19.39 -11.52
CA ASP A 239 7.80 20.23 -11.99
C ASP A 239 6.77 19.48 -12.87
N ASN A 240 6.69 18.14 -12.74
CA ASN A 240 5.58 17.40 -13.31
C ASN A 240 4.34 17.56 -12.44
N VAL A 241 3.19 17.74 -13.08
CA VAL A 241 1.92 18.03 -12.39
C VAL A 241 0.90 16.94 -12.70
N MET A 242 0.41 16.30 -11.66
CA MET A 242 -0.73 15.38 -11.69
C MET A 242 -1.98 16.15 -11.30
N THR A 243 -3.08 16.00 -12.05
CA THR A 243 -4.34 16.71 -11.81
C THR A 243 -5.46 15.72 -11.54
N PHE A 244 -6.20 15.96 -10.46
CA PHE A 244 -7.36 15.18 -10.02
C PHE A 244 -8.60 16.06 -9.96
N PRO A 245 -9.82 15.51 -10.11
CA PRO A 245 -11.03 16.24 -9.81
C PRO A 245 -11.12 16.57 -8.31
N LEU A 246 -11.95 17.52 -7.94
CA LEU A 246 -12.22 17.80 -6.53
C LEU A 246 -12.88 16.57 -5.87
N VAL A 247 -12.34 16.18 -4.71
CA VAL A 247 -13.00 15.23 -3.82
C VAL A 247 -13.99 16.02 -2.96
N SER A 248 -15.27 15.95 -3.30
CA SER A 248 -16.33 16.77 -2.68
C SER A 248 -16.65 16.34 -1.25
N ASP A 249 -16.63 15.02 -1.01
CA ASP A 249 -17.02 14.46 0.28
C ASP A 249 -16.03 14.83 1.38
N THR A 250 -16.52 14.87 2.61
CA THR A 250 -15.71 15.12 3.79
C THR A 250 -15.76 13.86 4.66
N PRO A 251 -14.63 13.28 5.03
CA PRO A 251 -14.60 12.11 5.91
C PRO A 251 -15.12 12.47 7.30
N THR A 252 -15.75 11.51 7.99
CA THR A 252 -16.30 11.63 9.33
C THR A 252 -15.78 10.51 10.23
N GLU A 253 -16.05 10.57 11.54
CA GLU A 253 -15.66 9.47 12.45
C GLU A 253 -16.33 8.14 12.09
N ASP A 254 -17.56 8.17 11.55
CA ASP A 254 -18.30 6.97 11.12
C ASP A 254 -17.90 6.49 9.71
N ALA A 255 -17.32 7.38 8.88
CA ALA A 255 -16.81 7.10 7.54
C ALA A 255 -15.48 7.85 7.36
N PRO A 256 -14.37 7.27 7.88
CA PRO A 256 -13.08 7.97 7.95
C PRO A 256 -12.40 8.18 6.60
N GLU A 257 -12.91 7.59 5.53
CA GLU A 257 -12.40 7.72 4.16
C GLU A 257 -13.51 8.16 3.21
N THR A 258 -13.15 8.97 2.21
CA THR A 258 -14.05 9.34 1.11
C THR A 258 -13.95 8.37 -0.06
N GLY A 259 -14.84 8.52 -1.06
CA GLY A 259 -14.64 7.91 -2.37
C GLY A 259 -13.36 8.41 -3.04
N LYS A 260 -12.78 7.55 -3.87
CA LYS A 260 -11.57 7.82 -4.63
C LYS A 260 -11.87 8.63 -5.89
N ALA A 261 -10.97 9.54 -6.24
CA ALA A 261 -10.98 10.29 -7.50
C ALA A 261 -9.85 9.79 -8.40
N LEU A 262 -10.15 9.40 -9.63
CA LEU A 262 -9.17 8.98 -10.63
C LEU A 262 -8.43 10.19 -11.19
N ILE A 263 -7.12 10.02 -11.48
CA ILE A 263 -6.31 11.04 -12.16
C ILE A 263 -6.95 11.43 -13.50
N GLN A 264 -6.90 12.72 -13.84
CA GLN A 264 -7.41 13.25 -15.10
C GLN A 264 -6.29 13.62 -16.07
N LYS A 265 -5.14 14.04 -15.53
CA LYS A 265 -4.07 14.56 -16.37
C LYS A 265 -2.70 14.43 -15.68
N ILE A 266 -1.68 14.13 -16.49
CA ILE A 266 -0.27 14.26 -16.12
C ILE A 266 0.35 15.24 -17.09
N GLN A 267 1.07 16.25 -16.59
CA GLN A 267 1.77 17.24 -17.40
C GLN A 267 3.24 17.26 -17.01
N ASP A 268 4.14 17.23 -18.01
CA ASP A 268 5.57 17.41 -17.74
C ASP A 268 5.95 18.90 -17.61
N ALA A 269 7.19 19.15 -17.14
CA ALA A 269 7.71 20.51 -16.94
C ALA A 269 7.78 21.35 -18.24
N VAL A 270 7.69 20.75 -19.43
CA VAL A 270 7.71 21.46 -20.71
C VAL A 270 6.33 21.58 -21.35
N GLY A 271 5.28 21.13 -20.66
CA GLY A 271 3.88 21.32 -21.04
C GLY A 271 3.30 20.24 -21.94
N ASN A 272 3.95 19.07 -22.11
CA ASN A 272 3.28 17.94 -22.75
C ASN A 272 2.29 17.33 -21.75
N GLU A 273 1.17 16.82 -22.25
CA GLU A 273 0.09 16.31 -21.40
C GLU A 273 -0.29 14.88 -21.78
N VAL A 274 -0.54 14.05 -20.76
CA VAL A 274 -1.30 12.80 -20.88
C VAL A 274 -2.65 13.06 -20.24
N VAL A 275 -3.73 12.82 -20.97
CA VAL A 275 -5.11 13.01 -20.50
C VAL A 275 -5.78 11.66 -20.31
N VAL A 276 -6.30 11.40 -19.12
CA VAL A 276 -7.03 10.19 -18.76
C VAL A 276 -8.53 10.52 -18.73
N THR A 277 -9.31 9.76 -19.48
CA THR A 277 -10.77 9.90 -19.51
C THR A 277 -11.40 8.67 -18.87
N ALA A 278 -12.22 8.88 -17.85
CA ALA A 278 -12.94 7.82 -17.16
C ALA A 278 -14.19 7.37 -17.95
N VAL A 279 -14.66 6.16 -17.67
CA VAL A 279 -15.99 5.67 -18.11
C VAL A 279 -17.08 6.47 -17.38
N ALA A 280 -18.09 6.96 -18.10
CA ALA A 280 -19.09 7.89 -17.58
C ALA A 280 -19.80 7.41 -16.29
N ASP A 281 -20.20 6.14 -16.27
CA ASP A 281 -20.95 5.55 -15.14
C ASP A 281 -20.05 4.70 -14.20
N ALA A 282 -18.73 4.73 -14.40
CA ALA A 282 -17.77 4.01 -13.60
C ALA A 282 -16.46 4.85 -13.46
N PRO A 283 -16.45 5.85 -12.57
CA PRO A 283 -15.43 6.91 -12.54
C PRO A 283 -14.01 6.44 -12.20
N LEU A 284 -13.83 5.22 -11.72
CA LEU A 284 -12.51 4.61 -11.49
C LEU A 284 -12.02 3.77 -12.68
N LYS A 285 -12.86 3.52 -13.69
CA LYS A 285 -12.47 2.80 -14.91
C LYS A 285 -12.02 3.77 -15.99
N ILE A 286 -10.92 3.48 -16.63
CA ILE A 286 -10.35 4.31 -17.70
C ILE A 286 -10.99 3.94 -19.03
N ALA A 287 -11.65 4.89 -19.70
CA ALA A 287 -12.17 4.69 -21.07
C ALA A 287 -11.08 4.90 -22.12
N SER A 288 -10.27 5.94 -21.95
CA SER A 288 -9.18 6.25 -22.89
C SER A 288 -8.07 7.06 -22.24
N VAL A 289 -6.90 6.99 -22.86
CA VAL A 289 -5.72 7.79 -22.52
C VAL A 289 -5.18 8.43 -23.78
N THR A 290 -5.05 9.76 -23.76
CA THR A 290 -4.48 10.54 -24.85
C THR A 290 -3.09 11.02 -24.46
N ASP A 291 -2.07 10.69 -25.23
CA ASP A 291 -0.70 11.13 -24.96
C ASP A 291 -0.40 12.54 -25.51
N GLY A 292 0.78 13.08 -25.22
CA GLY A 292 1.20 14.41 -25.64
C GLY A 292 1.41 14.57 -27.16
N ALA A 293 1.30 13.50 -27.94
CA ALA A 293 1.27 13.50 -29.40
C ALA A 293 -0.16 13.36 -29.95
N ASN A 294 -1.20 13.45 -29.10
CA ASN A 294 -2.62 13.25 -29.41
C ASN A 294 -2.96 11.83 -29.92
N ARG A 295 -2.19 10.83 -29.52
CA ARG A 295 -2.49 9.43 -29.79
C ARG A 295 -3.36 8.87 -28.70
N VAL A 296 -4.45 8.18 -29.07
CA VAL A 296 -5.45 7.69 -28.12
C VAL A 296 -5.32 6.18 -27.96
N THR A 297 -5.09 5.73 -26.72
CA THR A 297 -5.22 4.33 -26.32
C THR A 297 -6.57 4.17 -25.65
N THR A 298 -7.36 3.17 -26.05
CA THR A 298 -8.72 2.92 -25.56
C THR A 298 -8.76 1.61 -24.77
N LEU A 299 -9.45 1.62 -23.63
CA LEU A 299 -9.76 0.44 -22.84
C LEU A 299 -11.24 0.09 -23.04
N HIS A 300 -11.52 -1.16 -23.33
CA HIS A 300 -12.87 -1.67 -23.54
C HIS A 300 -13.25 -2.60 -22.40
N TYR A 301 -14.55 -2.60 -22.04
CA TYR A 301 -15.06 -3.39 -20.91
C TYR A 301 -16.26 -4.21 -21.34
N THR A 302 -16.29 -5.48 -20.92
CA THR A 302 -17.42 -6.39 -21.04
C THR A 302 -17.75 -6.91 -19.66
N ASP A 303 -19.04 -6.89 -19.27
CA ASP A 303 -19.52 -7.31 -17.95
C ASP A 303 -18.75 -6.68 -16.77
N GLY A 304 -18.32 -5.43 -16.96
CA GLY A 304 -17.63 -4.67 -15.93
C GLY A 304 -16.12 -4.89 -15.85
N ARG A 305 -15.54 -5.86 -16.59
CA ARG A 305 -14.10 -6.11 -16.66
C ARG A 305 -13.51 -5.66 -17.99
N CYS A 306 -12.26 -5.18 -17.97
CA CYS A 306 -11.54 -4.80 -19.18
C CYS A 306 -11.24 -6.02 -20.02
N ASP A 307 -11.73 -6.03 -21.26
CA ASP A 307 -11.52 -7.14 -22.20
C ASP A 307 -10.37 -6.87 -23.18
N ARG A 308 -9.99 -5.61 -23.42
CA ARG A 308 -8.86 -5.26 -24.29
C ARG A 308 -8.35 -3.84 -24.09
N ILE A 309 -7.07 -3.66 -24.42
CA ILE A 309 -6.40 -2.37 -24.55
C ILE A 309 -5.96 -2.22 -26.00
N GLN A 310 -6.41 -1.14 -26.64
CA GLN A 310 -6.21 -0.91 -28.07
C GLN A 310 -5.48 0.41 -28.30
N THR A 311 -4.32 0.37 -28.93
CA THR A 311 -3.56 1.56 -29.37
C THR A 311 -4.10 2.10 -30.70
N PRO A 312 -3.76 3.33 -31.14
CA PRO A 312 -4.34 3.97 -32.34
C PRO A 312 -4.16 3.23 -33.66
N TRP A 313 -3.17 2.33 -33.75
CA TRP A 313 -2.85 1.57 -34.97
C TRP A 313 -3.25 0.09 -34.89
N GLN A 314 -3.94 -0.30 -33.82
CA GLN A 314 -4.43 -1.66 -33.63
C GLN A 314 -5.93 -1.75 -33.93
N ASP A 315 -6.38 -2.93 -34.28
CA ASP A 315 -7.80 -3.30 -34.37
C ASP A 315 -8.21 -4.19 -33.19
N ALA A 316 -9.47 -4.61 -33.15
CA ALA A 316 -10.01 -5.41 -32.05
C ALA A 316 -9.42 -6.83 -31.97
N GLU A 317 -8.83 -7.34 -33.05
CA GLU A 317 -8.24 -8.68 -33.11
C GLU A 317 -6.74 -8.67 -32.79
N ASN A 318 -6.05 -7.58 -33.19
CA ASN A 318 -4.61 -7.41 -33.06
C ASN A 318 -4.26 -6.37 -32.00
N CYS A 319 -4.74 -6.54 -30.76
CA CYS A 319 -4.48 -5.71 -29.61
C CYS A 319 -4.26 -6.59 -28.37
N VAL A 320 -3.96 -5.98 -27.22
CA VAL A 320 -3.87 -6.71 -25.96
C VAL A 320 -5.27 -7.07 -25.48
N ARG A 321 -5.53 -8.34 -25.23
CA ARG A 321 -6.84 -8.86 -24.78
C ARG A 321 -6.71 -9.60 -23.49
N PHE A 322 -7.81 -9.54 -22.71
CA PHE A 322 -7.93 -10.13 -21.37
C PHE A 322 -9.11 -11.09 -21.36
N ASP A 323 -8.87 -12.36 -21.07
CA ASP A 323 -9.89 -13.39 -20.96
C ASP A 323 -9.91 -13.91 -19.51
N TYR A 324 -11.05 -13.72 -18.81
CA TYR A 324 -11.25 -14.11 -17.42
C TYR A 324 -12.08 -15.38 -17.34
N TYR A 325 -11.63 -16.36 -16.58
CA TYR A 325 -12.31 -17.63 -16.36
C TYR A 325 -12.46 -17.86 -14.86
N ASP A 326 -13.72 -17.87 -14.38
CA ASP A 326 -14.07 -18.16 -12.99
C ASP A 326 -14.71 -19.56 -12.92
N PHE A 327 -14.06 -20.52 -12.29
CA PHE A 327 -14.58 -21.86 -12.16
C PHE A 327 -14.32 -22.45 -10.76
N TYR A 328 -15.38 -22.66 -9.94
CA TYR A 328 -15.36 -23.33 -8.63
C TYR A 328 -14.20 -22.93 -7.69
N ASN A 329 -14.00 -21.64 -7.42
CA ASN A 329 -12.92 -21.09 -6.63
C ASN A 329 -11.53 -21.09 -7.30
N GLU A 330 -11.45 -21.44 -8.57
CA GLU A 330 -10.26 -21.24 -9.37
C GLU A 330 -10.54 -20.12 -10.37
N GLU A 331 -9.80 -19.04 -10.27
CA GLU A 331 -9.84 -17.94 -11.23
C GLU A 331 -8.59 -17.99 -12.09
N THR A 332 -8.75 -17.71 -13.38
CA THR A 332 -7.65 -17.66 -14.33
C THR A 332 -7.82 -16.45 -15.24
N LEU A 333 -6.76 -15.66 -15.36
CA LEU A 333 -6.66 -14.59 -16.34
C LEU A 333 -5.66 -14.97 -17.43
N TYR A 334 -6.08 -14.87 -18.68
CA TYR A 334 -5.18 -14.92 -19.82
C TYR A 334 -5.03 -13.53 -20.42
N ILE A 335 -3.77 -13.13 -20.70
CA ILE A 335 -3.47 -11.94 -21.47
C ILE A 335 -2.87 -12.39 -22.80
N THR A 336 -3.54 -12.04 -23.90
CA THR A 336 -3.06 -12.30 -25.25
C THR A 336 -2.48 -10.99 -25.82
N HIS A 337 -1.21 -11.01 -26.20
CA HIS A 337 -0.52 -9.88 -26.81
C HIS A 337 -0.87 -9.74 -28.30
N GLU A 338 -0.58 -8.58 -28.88
CA GLU A 338 -0.81 -8.28 -30.30
C GLU A 338 -0.13 -9.27 -31.27
N ASP A 339 0.98 -9.87 -30.86
CA ASP A 339 1.73 -10.88 -31.63
C ASP A 339 1.28 -12.32 -31.38
N GLY A 340 0.19 -12.52 -30.63
CA GLY A 340 -0.40 -13.80 -30.31
C GLY A 340 0.30 -14.58 -29.17
N ARG A 341 1.37 -14.03 -28.58
CA ARG A 341 1.98 -14.60 -27.36
C ARG A 341 1.01 -14.43 -26.19
N MET A 342 1.09 -15.34 -25.24
CA MET A 342 0.14 -15.34 -24.12
C MET A 342 0.83 -15.43 -22.77
N SER A 343 0.18 -14.82 -21.79
CA SER A 343 0.46 -14.95 -20.37
C SER A 343 -0.74 -15.52 -19.64
N LYS A 344 -0.51 -16.40 -18.66
CA LYS A 344 -1.55 -17.03 -17.84
C LYS A 344 -1.28 -16.73 -16.38
N TYR A 345 -2.31 -16.32 -15.66
CA TYR A 345 -2.29 -16.06 -14.23
C TYR A 345 -3.35 -16.90 -13.54
N GLU A 346 -2.94 -17.66 -12.52
CA GLU A 346 -3.81 -18.58 -11.79
C GLU A 346 -3.91 -18.12 -10.32
N TYR A 347 -5.11 -18.14 -9.76
CA TYR A 347 -5.39 -17.64 -8.42
C TYR A 347 -5.96 -18.72 -7.53
N ALA A 348 -5.71 -18.59 -6.23
CA ALA A 348 -6.39 -19.34 -5.18
C ALA A 348 -7.21 -18.38 -4.33
N LEU A 349 -8.46 -18.74 -4.01
CA LEU A 349 -9.30 -17.94 -3.13
C LEU A 349 -9.05 -18.33 -1.67
N ALA A 350 -8.64 -17.35 -0.85
CA ALA A 350 -8.43 -17.53 0.58
C ALA A 350 -8.95 -16.32 1.37
N ASN A 351 -9.90 -16.54 2.27
CA ASN A 351 -10.49 -15.50 3.13
C ASN A 351 -10.99 -14.25 2.39
N GLY A 352 -11.50 -14.43 1.16
CA GLY A 352 -11.97 -13.34 0.31
C GLY A 352 -10.88 -12.69 -0.56
N TYR A 353 -9.60 -13.09 -0.41
CA TYR A 353 -8.50 -12.65 -1.26
C TYR A 353 -8.30 -13.60 -2.44
N HIS A 354 -8.09 -13.04 -3.63
CA HIS A 354 -7.74 -13.74 -4.86
C HIS A 354 -6.22 -13.75 -5.03
N LEU A 355 -5.57 -14.74 -4.42
CA LEU A 355 -4.12 -14.81 -4.31
C LEU A 355 -3.50 -15.36 -5.59
N LEU A 356 -2.61 -14.62 -6.25
CA LEU A 356 -1.88 -15.04 -7.44
C LEU A 356 -0.91 -16.18 -7.09
N VAL A 357 -1.23 -17.40 -7.46
CA VAL A 357 -0.40 -18.59 -7.15
C VAL A 357 0.52 -19.00 -8.31
N SER A 358 0.21 -18.60 -9.53
CA SER A 358 1.08 -18.87 -10.69
C SER A 358 0.98 -17.77 -11.73
N ALA A 359 2.12 -17.39 -12.31
CA ALA A 359 2.21 -16.55 -13.48
C ALA A 359 3.13 -17.21 -14.52
N SER A 360 2.61 -17.46 -15.73
CA SER A 360 3.28 -18.25 -16.75
C SER A 360 3.28 -17.56 -18.10
N ALA A 361 4.42 -17.50 -18.76
CA ALA A 361 4.49 -17.28 -20.20
C ALA A 361 4.18 -18.60 -20.91
N ILE A 362 3.15 -18.61 -21.77
CA ILE A 362 2.66 -19.84 -22.42
C ILE A 362 2.68 -19.73 -23.94
N GLU A 363 2.84 -20.90 -24.56
CA GLU A 363 2.55 -21.15 -25.97
C GLU A 363 1.27 -21.98 -26.03
N LYS A 364 0.19 -21.38 -26.60
CA LYS A 364 -1.10 -22.06 -26.69
C LYS A 364 -1.03 -23.19 -27.70
N HIS A 365 -1.38 -24.39 -27.25
CA HIS A 365 -1.45 -25.53 -28.16
C HIS A 365 -2.78 -25.52 -28.96
N VAL A 366 -2.66 -25.81 -30.25
CA VAL A 366 -3.78 -26.16 -31.12
C VAL A 366 -4.06 -27.65 -30.89
N ASP A 367 -5.31 -28.09 -30.80
CA ASP A 367 -5.69 -29.51 -30.66
C ASP A 367 -5.74 -30.12 -29.24
N GLN A 368 -6.33 -29.42 -28.27
CA GLN A 368 -6.66 -29.99 -26.93
C GLN A 368 -5.45 -30.53 -26.12
N GLN A 369 -4.24 -30.24 -26.54
CA GLN A 369 -3.06 -30.47 -25.70
C GLN A 369 -2.95 -29.36 -24.64
N PRO A 370 -2.42 -29.66 -23.44
CA PRO A 370 -2.20 -28.62 -22.43
C PRO A 370 -1.22 -27.56 -22.95
N ASP A 371 -1.47 -26.30 -22.56
CA ASP A 371 -0.61 -25.16 -22.89
C ASP A 371 0.82 -25.45 -22.44
N LYS A 372 1.78 -25.10 -23.29
CA LYS A 372 3.20 -25.30 -22.99
C LYS A 372 3.74 -24.10 -22.23
N LYS A 373 4.09 -24.29 -20.97
CA LYS A 373 4.78 -23.25 -20.17
C LYS A 373 6.21 -23.05 -20.67
N LEU A 374 6.55 -21.82 -20.99
CA LEU A 374 7.89 -21.39 -21.41
C LEU A 374 8.72 -20.89 -20.22
N ALA A 375 8.08 -20.10 -19.37
CA ALA A 375 8.59 -19.63 -18.07
C ALA A 375 7.41 -19.58 -17.12
N ASP A 376 7.66 -19.82 -15.86
CA ASP A 376 6.62 -19.87 -14.82
C ASP A 376 7.22 -19.45 -13.49
N VAL A 377 6.44 -18.72 -12.70
CA VAL A 377 6.70 -18.50 -11.29
C VAL A 377 5.48 -18.93 -10.49
N THR A 378 5.71 -19.68 -9.41
CA THR A 378 4.66 -20.09 -8.48
C THR A 378 4.92 -19.51 -7.10
N TYR A 379 3.85 -19.16 -6.39
CA TYR A 379 3.87 -18.56 -5.07
C TYR A 379 3.08 -19.40 -4.08
N GLU A 380 3.62 -19.56 -2.88
CA GLU A 380 2.93 -20.11 -1.72
C GLU A 380 2.75 -19.00 -0.70
N TYR A 381 1.58 -18.96 -0.07
CA TYR A 381 1.21 -17.93 0.90
C TYR A 381 1.20 -18.49 2.32
N SER A 382 1.34 -17.62 3.31
CA SER A 382 1.20 -17.97 4.71
C SER A 382 -0.14 -18.66 4.96
N ASN A 383 -0.14 -19.66 5.84
CA ASN A 383 -1.36 -20.39 6.17
C ASN A 383 -2.37 -19.45 6.84
N THR A 384 -3.53 -19.30 6.23
CA THR A 384 -4.61 -18.38 6.58
C THR A 384 -5.27 -18.61 7.94
N ASN A 385 -4.87 -19.65 8.65
CA ASN A 385 -5.37 -20.00 10.00
C ASN A 385 -4.48 -19.48 11.15
N ALA A 386 -3.39 -18.80 10.86
CA ALA A 386 -2.59 -18.14 11.88
C ALA A 386 -3.35 -16.94 12.45
N ILE A 387 -3.28 -16.77 13.76
CA ILE A 387 -3.98 -15.71 14.54
C ILE A 387 -3.61 -14.30 14.06
N ASP A 388 -2.50 -14.14 13.36
CA ASP A 388 -2.00 -12.89 12.77
C ASP A 388 -2.34 -12.73 11.29
N GLY A 389 -3.17 -13.62 10.77
CA GLY A 389 -3.98 -13.64 9.54
C GLY A 389 -3.69 -12.66 8.42
N LEU A 390 -2.45 -12.56 7.94
CA LEU A 390 -2.15 -11.86 6.68
C LEU A 390 -2.11 -12.91 5.54
N PRO A 391 -3.25 -13.28 4.95
CA PRO A 391 -3.32 -14.35 3.95
C PRO A 391 -2.55 -14.03 2.67
N HIS A 392 -2.17 -12.77 2.49
CA HIS A 392 -1.48 -12.25 1.31
C HIS A 392 0.06 -12.26 1.40
N CYS A 393 0.65 -12.75 2.50
CA CYS A 393 2.11 -12.80 2.66
C CYS A 393 2.70 -14.03 1.97
N ILE A 394 3.67 -13.83 1.09
CA ILE A 394 4.42 -14.89 0.42
C ILE A 394 5.35 -15.59 1.41
N THR A 395 5.33 -16.90 1.41
CA THR A 395 6.27 -17.76 2.17
C THR A 395 7.26 -18.49 1.27
N HIS A 396 6.89 -18.70 0.01
CA HIS A 396 7.75 -19.41 -0.94
C HIS A 396 7.51 -18.95 -2.37
N ALA A 397 8.59 -18.86 -3.16
CA ALA A 397 8.52 -18.59 -4.59
C ALA A 397 9.43 -19.55 -5.37
N THR A 398 8.90 -20.17 -6.44
CA THR A 398 9.66 -21.06 -7.32
C THR A 398 9.59 -20.57 -8.75
N VAL A 399 10.74 -20.38 -9.37
CA VAL A 399 10.88 -19.96 -10.77
C VAL A 399 11.32 -21.16 -11.60
N THR A 400 10.55 -21.46 -12.66
CA THR A 400 10.89 -22.52 -13.61
C THR A 400 10.93 -22.00 -15.05
N GLY A 401 11.67 -22.68 -15.87
CA GLY A 401 11.77 -22.41 -17.30
C GLY A 401 11.87 -23.69 -18.11
N THR A 402 11.46 -23.68 -19.37
CA THR A 402 11.53 -24.83 -20.26
C THR A 402 12.64 -24.65 -21.28
N LYS A 403 13.61 -25.60 -21.28
CA LYS A 403 14.70 -25.66 -22.27
C LYS A 403 14.68 -27.03 -22.95
N ASN A 404 14.56 -27.03 -24.28
CA ASN A 404 14.52 -28.26 -25.10
C ASN A 404 13.44 -29.28 -24.62
N GLY A 405 12.27 -28.80 -24.21
CA GLY A 405 11.18 -29.65 -23.70
C GLY A 405 11.37 -30.17 -22.26
N THR A 406 12.42 -29.74 -21.57
CA THR A 406 12.67 -30.11 -20.16
C THR A 406 12.43 -28.89 -19.28
N THR A 407 11.60 -29.03 -18.24
CA THR A 407 11.42 -28.01 -17.21
C THR A 407 12.59 -28.01 -16.26
N LEU A 408 13.16 -26.84 -16.01
CA LEU A 408 14.28 -26.60 -15.10
C LEU A 408 13.87 -25.59 -14.03
N THR A 409 14.19 -25.87 -12.79
CA THR A 409 14.03 -24.90 -11.69
C THR A 409 15.20 -23.93 -11.73
N ALA A 410 14.91 -22.65 -11.93
CA ALA A 410 15.89 -21.56 -11.99
C ALA A 410 16.15 -20.95 -10.61
N ALA A 411 15.10 -20.83 -9.78
CA ALA A 411 15.19 -20.35 -8.41
C ALA A 411 14.13 -21.02 -7.54
N ASN A 412 14.41 -21.11 -6.24
CA ASN A 412 13.52 -21.61 -5.22
C ASN A 412 13.87 -20.87 -3.92
N VAL A 413 12.99 -19.96 -3.47
CA VAL A 413 13.25 -19.02 -2.39
C VAL A 413 12.20 -19.18 -1.30
N SER A 414 12.64 -19.24 -0.05
CA SER A 414 11.74 -19.23 1.13
C SER A 414 11.89 -17.92 1.87
N TYR A 415 10.77 -17.36 2.30
CA TYR A 415 10.67 -16.12 3.10
C TYR A 415 10.25 -16.50 4.53
N THR A 416 10.94 -15.96 5.54
CA THR A 416 10.73 -16.26 6.95
C THR A 416 10.54 -14.99 7.75
#